data_26ef68a6714d8528cbe1db3e46184736
#
_entry.id   26ef68a6714d8528cbe1db3e46184736
#
_cell.length_a   1.000
_cell.length_b   1.000
_cell.length_c   1.000
_cell.angle_alpha   90.00
_cell.angle_beta   90.00
_cell.angle_gamma   90.00
#
_symmetry.space_group_name_H-M   'P 1'
#
loop_
_entity.id
_entity.type
_entity.pdbx_description
1 polymer ?
#
loop_
_entity_poly.entity_id
_entity_poly.type
_entity_poly.pdbx_seq_one_letter_code
_entity_poly.pdbx_strand_id
1 'polypeptide(L)' 'DGLQPSVRKKALKIAQELVKENGYSREKAITEGIKRAEEWFYDLRG' A
#
# COMPACT_ATOMS: atom_id res chain seq x y z
N ASP A 1 -12.41 -5.29 6.01
CA ASP A 1 -11.86 -5.34 7.32
C ASP A 1 -10.86 -6.46 7.55
N GLY A 2 -10.20 -6.92 6.60
CA GLY A 2 -9.16 -7.91 6.78
C GLY A 2 -7.78 -7.31 6.97
N LEU A 3 -7.65 -5.99 6.85
CA LEU A 3 -6.34 -5.38 6.90
C LEU A 3 -5.99 -4.91 8.31
N GLN A 4 -4.77 -5.18 8.72
CA GLN A 4 -4.25 -4.66 9.96
C GLN A 4 -4.12 -3.13 9.87
N PRO A 5 -4.28 -2.41 10.99
CA PRO A 5 -4.12 -0.96 10.95
C PRO A 5 -2.77 -0.51 10.41
N SER A 6 -1.69 -1.21 10.76
CA SER A 6 -0.38 -0.83 10.27
C SER A 6 -0.25 -1.05 8.77
N VAL A 7 -0.81 -2.14 8.25
CA VAL A 7 -0.80 -2.40 6.81
C VAL A 7 -1.63 -1.36 6.09
N ARG A 8 -2.76 -0.98 6.66
CA ARG A 8 -3.63 0.01 6.05
C ARG A 8 -2.93 1.36 5.93
N LYS A 9 -2.26 1.78 6.99
CA LYS A 9 -1.53 3.05 6.96
C LYS A 9 -0.41 3.00 5.93
N LYS A 10 0.30 1.89 5.89
CA LYS A 10 1.39 1.74 4.93
C LYS A 10 0.86 1.76 3.50
N ALA A 11 -0.24 1.06 3.27
CA ALA A 11 -0.84 1.04 1.93
C ALA A 11 -1.24 2.43 1.47
N LEU A 12 -1.82 3.20 2.37
CA LEU A 12 -2.25 4.55 2.03
C LEU A 12 -1.05 5.42 1.66
N LYS A 13 0.01 5.31 2.42
CA LYS A 13 1.22 6.09 2.14
C LYS A 13 1.82 5.71 0.80
N ILE A 14 1.91 4.41 0.53
CA ILE A 14 2.45 3.94 -0.73
C ILE A 14 1.58 4.41 -1.89
N ALA A 15 0.26 4.32 -1.73
CA ALA A 15 -0.67 4.73 -2.78
C ALA A 15 -0.49 6.21 -3.11
N GLN A 16 -0.33 7.05 -2.09
CA GLN A 16 -0.14 8.47 -2.32
C GLN A 16 1.14 8.72 -3.11
N GLU A 17 2.19 8.00 -2.80
CA GLU A 17 3.45 8.17 -3.51
C GLU A 17 3.34 7.70 -4.95
N LEU A 18 2.62 6.61 -5.18
CA LEU A 18 2.44 6.11 -6.53
C LEU A 18 1.68 7.10 -7.40
N VAL A 19 0.66 7.74 -6.85
CA VAL A 19 -0.07 8.75 -7.58
C VAL A 19 0.83 9.95 -7.86
N LYS A 20 1.57 10.38 -6.85
CA LYS A 20 2.35 11.60 -6.95
C LYS A 20 3.57 11.43 -7.85
N GLU A 21 4.27 10.33 -7.70
CA GLU A 21 5.56 10.16 -8.37
C GLU A 21 5.48 9.33 -9.63
N ASN A 22 4.57 8.35 -9.66
CA ASN A 22 4.46 7.46 -10.80
C ASN A 22 3.28 7.77 -11.70
N GLY A 23 2.43 8.70 -11.31
CA GLY A 23 1.30 9.07 -12.14
C GLY A 23 0.21 8.01 -12.22
N TYR A 24 0.16 7.11 -11.24
CA TYR A 24 -0.87 6.09 -11.21
C TYR A 24 -2.23 6.70 -10.98
N SER A 25 -3.27 6.08 -11.55
CA SER A 25 -4.62 6.45 -11.20
C SER A 25 -4.88 6.08 -9.73
N ARG A 26 -5.89 6.71 -9.14
CA ARG A 26 -6.19 6.47 -7.74
C ARG A 26 -6.46 4.98 -7.48
N GLU A 27 -7.29 4.37 -8.32
CA GLU A 27 -7.65 2.98 -8.12
C GLU A 27 -6.44 2.07 -8.24
N LYS A 28 -5.63 2.31 -9.25
CA LYS A 28 -4.45 1.50 -9.45
C LYS A 28 -3.46 1.69 -8.30
N ALA A 29 -3.32 2.93 -7.85
CA ALA A 29 -2.40 3.22 -6.75
C ALA A 29 -2.84 2.52 -5.47
N ILE A 30 -4.14 2.50 -5.19
CA ILE A 30 -4.64 1.83 -4.01
C ILE A 30 -4.40 0.34 -4.08
N THR A 31 -4.69 -0.26 -5.23
CA THR A 31 -4.48 -1.69 -5.41
C THR A 31 -3.01 -2.06 -5.22
N GLU A 32 -2.12 -1.31 -5.86
CA GLU A 32 -0.70 -1.58 -5.73
C GLU A 32 -0.20 -1.29 -4.32
N GLY A 33 -0.73 -0.24 -3.71
CA GLY A 33 -0.34 0.12 -2.36
C GLY A 33 -0.65 -0.99 -1.37
N ILE A 34 -1.84 -1.56 -1.48
CA ILE A 34 -2.24 -2.65 -0.60
C ILE A 34 -1.34 -3.85 -0.81
N LYS A 35 -1.07 -4.19 -2.07
CA LYS A 35 -0.22 -5.32 -2.38
C LYS A 35 1.18 -5.16 -1.79
N ARG A 36 1.76 -3.98 -1.98
CA ARG A 36 3.11 -3.72 -1.46
C ARG A 36 3.14 -3.66 0.05
N ALA A 37 2.08 -3.12 0.65
CA ALA A 37 2.02 -3.05 2.10
C ALA A 37 1.93 -4.44 2.72
N GLU A 38 1.19 -5.33 2.08
CA GLU A 38 1.08 -6.71 2.57
C GLU A 38 2.43 -7.41 2.48
N GLU A 39 3.16 -7.21 1.40
CA GLU A 39 4.48 -7.79 1.27
C GLU A 39 5.43 -7.25 2.32
N TRP A 40 5.35 -5.96 2.58
CA TRP A 40 6.14 -5.32 3.61
C TRP A 40 5.85 -5.93 4.98
N PHE A 41 4.57 -6.16 5.27
CA PHE A 41 4.15 -6.72 6.54
C PHE A 41 4.66 -8.15 6.71
N TYR A 42 4.59 -8.94 5.66
CA TYR A 42 5.11 -10.31 5.72
C TYR A 42 6.62 -10.32 5.93
N ASP A 43 7.32 -9.39 5.29
CA ASP A 43 8.76 -9.29 5.47
C ASP A 43 9.12 -8.99 6.93
N LEU A 44 8.36 -8.13 7.58
CA LEU A 44 8.61 -7.80 8.96
C LEU A 44 8.43 -9.01 9.87
N ARG A 45 7.46 -9.83 9.57
CA ARG A 45 7.19 -11.01 10.38
C ARG A 45 8.21 -12.10 10.12
N GLY A 46 8.70 -12.12 8.94
CA GLY A 46 9.54 -13.14 8.46
C GLY A 46 10.84 -13.31 8.99
#